data_560422e31b3f734eb1664c09c3dbd769
#
_entry.id   560422e31b3f734eb1664c09c3dbd769
#
_cell.length_a   1.000
_cell.length_b   1.000
_cell.length_c   1.000
_cell.angle_alpha   90.00
_cell.angle_beta   90.00
_cell.angle_gamma   90.00
#
_symmetry.space_group_name_H-M   'P 1'
#
loop_
_entity.id
_entity.type
_entity.pdbx_description
1 polymer ?
#
loop_
_entity_poly.entity_id
_entity_poly.type
_entity_poly.pdbx_seq_one_letter_code
_entity_poly.pdbx_strand_id
1 'polypeptide(L)'
;MKIWFLSLAAVLLSSCSSDAPVAKAPVKPPEAETGRQGFYKTFPQAHTWAVDAQPMRVRSIEMKELQADGGKAAAWEVSYASEAKGRSRVYTWSAVEAEGVHQGVFASQEEAWRPGGADKPFPIQALKIDTPEALQTAIEHSVTYFKNLGSKPHPKFVLEYTARYPNPSWRVYWGESVSTAEWSVFVDSATGAYQGR
;
A
#
# COMPACT_ATOMS: atom_id res chain seq x y z
N MET A 1 -14.40 -65.76 61.51
CA MET A 1 -14.13 -64.34 61.28
C MET A 1 -13.06 -64.26 60.23
N LYS A 2 -13.43 -63.96 58.94
CA LYS A 2 -12.51 -63.85 57.78
C LYS A 2 -12.41 -62.42 57.40
N ILE A 3 -11.19 -61.86 57.49
CA ILE A 3 -10.88 -60.49 57.13
C ILE A 3 -10.36 -60.51 55.70
N TRP A 4 -11.02 -59.81 54.77
CA TRP A 4 -10.61 -59.63 53.39
C TRP A 4 -9.86 -58.34 53.30
N PHE A 5 -8.62 -58.40 52.80
CA PHE A 5 -7.83 -57.24 52.42
C PHE A 5 -8.11 -56.90 50.93
N LEU A 6 -8.65 -55.69 50.64
CA LEU A 6 -8.76 -55.15 49.32
C LEU A 6 -7.49 -54.37 49.03
N SER A 7 -6.70 -54.84 48.07
CA SER A 7 -5.56 -54.14 47.55
C SER A 7 -6.03 -53.12 46.46
N LEU A 8 -5.84 -51.83 46.70
CA LEU A 8 -6.12 -50.75 45.75
C LEU A 8 -4.88 -50.53 44.89
N ALA A 9 -4.93 -50.92 43.61
CA ALA A 9 -3.87 -50.66 42.64
C ALA A 9 -4.05 -49.25 42.04
N ALA A 10 -3.13 -48.31 42.34
CA ALA A 10 -3.09 -47.00 41.74
C ALA A 10 -2.39 -47.09 40.39
N VAL A 11 -3.12 -46.85 39.31
CA VAL A 11 -2.57 -46.71 37.94
C VAL A 11 -2.14 -45.27 37.74
N LEU A 12 -0.83 -45.03 37.69
CA LEU A 12 -0.25 -43.75 37.30
C LEU A 12 -0.26 -43.62 35.76
N LEU A 13 -1.17 -42.85 35.22
CA LEU A 13 -1.17 -42.45 33.81
C LEU A 13 -0.11 -41.35 33.59
N SER A 14 1.06 -41.72 33.11
CA SER A 14 2.07 -40.80 32.63
C SER A 14 1.61 -40.24 31.28
N SER A 15 1.05 -39.04 31.27
CA SER A 15 0.76 -38.26 30.06
C SER A 15 2.06 -37.66 29.57
N CYS A 16 2.73 -38.29 28.59
CA CYS A 16 3.77 -37.69 27.80
C CYS A 16 3.11 -36.79 26.76
N SER A 17 3.01 -35.50 27.02
CA SER A 17 2.75 -34.51 25.98
C SER A 17 4.04 -34.31 25.19
N SER A 18 4.14 -34.97 24.04
CA SER A 18 5.18 -34.65 23.04
C SER A 18 4.77 -33.38 22.31
N ASP A 19 5.35 -32.26 22.71
CA ASP A 19 5.33 -31.04 21.93
C ASP A 19 6.09 -31.29 20.61
N ALA A 20 5.38 -31.75 19.58
CA ALA A 20 5.91 -31.80 18.25
C ALA A 20 6.17 -30.34 17.81
N PRO A 21 7.36 -30.00 17.29
CA PRO A 21 7.62 -28.66 16.78
C PRO A 21 6.62 -28.34 15.68
N VAL A 22 5.79 -27.32 15.92
CA VAL A 22 4.87 -26.79 14.91
C VAL A 22 5.72 -26.33 13.75
N ALA A 23 5.68 -27.05 12.63
CA ALA A 23 6.36 -26.65 11.41
C ALA A 23 5.85 -25.26 11.03
N LYS A 24 6.73 -24.25 11.08
CA LYS A 24 6.40 -22.90 10.58
C LYS A 24 5.99 -23.05 9.12
N ALA A 25 4.78 -22.57 8.80
CA ALA A 25 4.33 -22.50 7.42
C ALA A 25 5.40 -21.78 6.58
N PRO A 26 5.67 -22.23 5.33
CA PRO A 26 6.65 -21.59 4.47
C PRO A 26 6.30 -20.10 4.34
N VAL A 27 7.24 -19.24 4.69
CA VAL A 27 7.08 -17.79 4.54
C VAL A 27 7.02 -17.48 3.05
N LYS A 28 5.89 -16.95 2.57
CA LYS A 28 5.74 -16.55 1.18
C LYS A 28 6.79 -15.46 0.88
N PRO A 29 7.51 -15.54 -0.26
CA PRO A 29 8.43 -14.49 -0.67
C PRO A 29 7.72 -13.13 -0.70
N PRO A 30 8.41 -12.02 -0.41
CA PRO A 30 7.83 -10.70 -0.52
C PRO A 30 7.42 -10.41 -1.95
N GLU A 31 6.22 -9.90 -2.14
CA GLU A 31 5.67 -9.56 -3.45
C GLU A 31 5.29 -8.08 -3.50
N ALA A 32 5.59 -7.43 -4.63
CA ALA A 32 5.14 -6.09 -4.91
C ALA A 32 3.62 -6.07 -5.17
N GLU A 33 2.98 -5.00 -4.76
CA GLU A 33 1.53 -4.82 -4.81
C GLU A 33 1.15 -3.65 -5.71
N THR A 34 -0.08 -3.63 -6.21
CA THR A 34 -0.64 -2.50 -6.94
C THR A 34 -0.94 -1.32 -6.00
N GLY A 35 -1.22 -0.13 -6.56
CA GLY A 35 -1.55 1.05 -5.76
C GLY A 35 -2.78 0.86 -4.90
N ARG A 36 -3.81 0.22 -5.44
CA ARG A 36 -5.04 -0.10 -4.70
C ARG A 36 -4.80 -1.13 -3.61
N GLN A 37 -3.98 -2.15 -3.87
CA GLN A 37 -3.59 -3.12 -2.85
C GLN A 37 -2.79 -2.46 -1.72
N GLY A 38 -1.79 -1.63 -2.05
CA GLY A 38 -1.02 -0.84 -1.07
C GLY A 38 -1.92 0.07 -0.23
N PHE A 39 -2.89 0.74 -0.86
CA PHE A 39 -3.91 1.51 -0.16
C PHE A 39 -4.68 0.65 0.85
N TYR A 40 -5.21 -0.51 0.44
CA TYR A 40 -5.99 -1.37 1.35
C TYR A 40 -5.16 -2.01 2.46
N LYS A 41 -3.83 -2.10 2.33
CA LYS A 41 -2.94 -2.50 3.44
C LYS A 41 -2.90 -1.44 4.54
N THR A 42 -2.93 -0.15 4.19
CA THR A 42 -2.81 0.96 5.15
C THR A 42 -4.14 1.42 5.71
N PHE A 43 -5.23 1.28 4.95
CA PHE A 43 -6.55 1.83 5.29
C PHE A 43 -7.11 1.35 6.64
N PRO A 44 -7.02 0.05 7.05
CA PRO A 44 -7.52 -0.39 8.34
C PRO A 44 -6.88 0.34 9.52
N GLN A 45 -5.57 0.59 9.46
CA GLN A 45 -4.86 1.33 10.51
C GLN A 45 -5.23 2.82 10.50
N ALA A 46 -5.38 3.42 9.31
CA ALA A 46 -5.84 4.79 9.19
C ALA A 46 -7.27 4.96 9.74
N HIS A 47 -8.16 4.01 9.46
CA HIS A 47 -9.53 4.02 10.00
C HIS A 47 -9.58 3.80 11.52
N THR A 48 -8.67 2.99 12.07
CA THR A 48 -8.51 2.84 13.52
C THR A 48 -8.01 4.14 14.17
N TRP A 49 -7.11 4.88 13.49
CA TRP A 49 -6.65 6.19 13.96
C TRP A 49 -7.75 7.24 13.93
N ALA A 50 -8.57 7.27 12.88
CA ALA A 50 -9.71 8.18 12.75
C ALA A 50 -10.80 7.54 11.89
N VAL A 51 -12.02 7.42 12.41
CA VAL A 51 -13.14 6.79 11.68
C VAL A 51 -13.56 7.58 10.43
N ASP A 52 -13.27 8.88 10.41
CA ASP A 52 -13.49 9.78 9.28
C ASP A 52 -12.25 9.96 8.39
N ALA A 53 -11.22 9.10 8.56
CA ALA A 53 -10.01 9.19 7.76
C ALA A 53 -10.31 9.06 6.26
N GLN A 54 -9.93 10.07 5.49
CA GLN A 54 -10.03 10.10 4.04
C GLN A 54 -8.65 10.20 3.40
N PRO A 55 -8.38 9.45 2.33
CA PRO A 55 -7.11 9.54 1.63
C PRO A 55 -6.97 10.88 0.90
N MET A 56 -5.77 11.44 0.90
CA MET A 56 -5.39 12.63 0.14
C MET A 56 -4.43 12.31 -0.99
N ARG A 57 -3.56 11.34 -0.76
CA ARG A 57 -2.53 10.94 -1.73
C ARG A 57 -2.17 9.46 -1.56
N VAL A 58 -1.94 8.77 -2.67
CA VAL A 58 -1.33 7.44 -2.71
C VAL A 58 -0.10 7.54 -3.60
N ARG A 59 1.07 7.11 -3.13
CA ARG A 59 2.33 7.24 -3.85
C ARG A 59 3.13 5.95 -3.81
N SER A 60 3.70 5.54 -4.96
CA SER A 60 4.67 4.45 -4.99
C SER A 60 6.02 4.90 -4.42
N ILE A 61 6.69 4.00 -3.71
CA ILE A 61 8.08 4.16 -3.27
C ILE A 61 8.92 3.14 -4.04
N GLU A 62 9.95 3.65 -4.73
CA GLU A 62 10.92 2.81 -5.43
C GLU A 62 11.87 2.19 -4.40
N MET A 63 12.05 0.87 -4.49
CA MET A 63 12.88 0.09 -3.60
C MET A 63 13.93 -0.67 -4.42
N LYS A 64 15.18 -0.67 -3.96
CA LYS A 64 16.25 -1.44 -4.62
C LYS A 64 16.17 -2.93 -4.30
N GLU A 65 15.63 -3.26 -3.14
CA GLU A 65 15.52 -4.61 -2.58
C GLU A 65 14.46 -5.45 -3.29
N LEU A 66 13.47 -4.82 -3.89
CA LEU A 66 12.42 -5.48 -4.65
C LEU A 66 11.93 -4.56 -5.78
N GLN A 67 12.43 -4.81 -6.97
CA GLN A 67 11.94 -4.12 -8.16
C GLN A 67 10.62 -4.73 -8.62
N ALA A 68 9.75 -3.90 -9.19
CA ALA A 68 8.43 -4.32 -9.62
C ALA A 68 8.06 -3.68 -10.95
N ASP A 69 7.30 -4.44 -11.74
CA ASP A 69 6.78 -4.05 -13.04
C ASP A 69 5.25 -4.08 -13.08
N GLY A 70 4.67 -3.70 -14.21
CA GLY A 70 3.25 -3.87 -14.46
C GLY A 70 2.33 -3.05 -13.56
N GLY A 71 2.76 -1.89 -13.10
CA GLY A 71 1.95 -1.03 -12.23
C GLY A 71 2.02 -1.41 -10.75
N LYS A 72 2.96 -2.27 -10.34
CA LYS A 72 3.20 -2.63 -8.95
C LYS A 72 4.37 -1.85 -8.37
N ALA A 73 4.43 -1.77 -7.04
CA ALA A 73 5.58 -1.26 -6.30
C ALA A 73 5.81 -2.09 -5.03
N ALA A 74 7.07 -2.14 -4.58
CA ALA A 74 7.44 -2.84 -3.36
C ALA A 74 6.97 -2.13 -2.09
N ALA A 75 6.74 -0.82 -2.17
CA ALA A 75 6.22 -0.03 -1.07
C ALA A 75 5.27 1.09 -1.57
N TRP A 76 4.32 1.43 -0.71
CA TRP A 76 3.31 2.46 -0.95
C TRP A 76 3.18 3.38 0.25
N GLU A 77 3.11 4.66 -0.01
CA GLU A 77 2.82 5.69 0.98
C GLU A 77 1.42 6.23 0.74
N VAL A 78 0.62 6.33 1.80
CA VAL A 78 -0.73 6.89 1.73
C VAL A 78 -0.89 7.92 2.82
N SER A 79 -1.22 9.15 2.44
CA SER A 79 -1.58 10.21 3.39
C SER A 79 -3.08 10.28 3.57
N TYR A 80 -3.50 10.41 4.81
CA TYR A 80 -4.89 10.54 5.22
C TYR A 80 -5.12 11.82 6.01
N ALA A 81 -6.31 12.40 5.87
CA ALA A 81 -6.78 13.48 6.69
C ALA A 81 -7.99 13.05 7.53
N SER A 82 -8.11 13.60 8.72
CA SER A 82 -9.32 13.55 9.57
C SER A 82 -9.76 14.98 9.86
N GLU A 83 -10.94 15.33 9.40
CA GLU A 83 -11.54 16.63 9.68
C GLU A 83 -11.92 16.76 11.16
N ALA A 84 -12.45 15.69 11.75
CA ALA A 84 -12.81 15.65 13.16
C ALA A 84 -11.61 15.87 14.09
N LYS A 85 -10.42 15.38 13.71
CA LYS A 85 -9.19 15.61 14.48
C LYS A 85 -8.47 16.92 14.10
N GLY A 86 -8.73 17.49 12.93
CA GLY A 86 -7.94 18.59 12.36
C GLY A 86 -6.48 18.18 12.11
N ARG A 87 -6.27 16.92 11.74
CA ARG A 87 -4.95 16.29 11.59
C ARG A 87 -4.85 15.48 10.31
N SER A 88 -3.61 15.32 9.84
CA SER A 88 -3.23 14.35 8.81
C SER A 88 -2.20 13.38 9.35
N ARG A 89 -2.11 12.22 8.70
CA ARG A 89 -1.14 11.19 9.04
C ARG A 89 -0.76 10.40 7.81
N VAL A 90 0.51 10.09 7.68
CA VAL A 90 1.04 9.26 6.60
C VAL A 90 1.19 7.82 7.10
N TYR A 91 0.81 6.88 6.26
CA TYR A 91 1.04 5.45 6.46
C TYR A 91 1.86 4.91 5.30
N THR A 92 2.86 4.12 5.63
CA THR A 92 3.68 3.43 4.63
C THR A 92 3.47 1.93 4.78
N TRP A 93 3.21 1.26 3.67
CA TRP A 93 3.29 -0.19 3.58
C TRP A 93 4.48 -0.58 2.71
N SER A 94 5.25 -1.59 3.15
CA SER A 94 6.35 -2.18 2.38
C SER A 94 6.33 -3.69 2.44
N ALA A 95 6.61 -4.33 1.30
CA ALA A 95 6.80 -5.77 1.21
C ALA A 95 8.15 -6.23 1.80
N VAL A 96 9.12 -5.34 1.89
CA VAL A 96 10.50 -5.61 2.31
C VAL A 96 10.97 -4.60 3.34
N GLU A 97 11.97 -4.99 4.13
CA GLU A 97 12.72 -4.08 4.99
C GLU A 97 13.81 -3.40 4.18
N ALA A 98 13.98 -2.08 4.33
CA ALA A 98 15.05 -1.31 3.71
C ALA A 98 15.40 -0.08 4.55
N GLU A 99 16.46 0.62 4.17
CA GLU A 99 16.87 1.85 4.86
C GLU A 99 15.74 2.91 4.79
N GLY A 100 15.27 3.31 5.97
CA GLY A 100 14.19 4.32 6.10
C GLY A 100 12.78 3.84 5.79
N VAL A 101 12.58 2.56 5.40
CA VAL A 101 11.27 1.98 5.12
C VAL A 101 11.14 0.59 5.75
N HIS A 102 10.28 0.45 6.75
CA HIS A 102 10.07 -0.82 7.45
C HIS A 102 9.08 -1.73 6.73
N GLN A 103 9.35 -3.05 6.77
CA GLN A 103 8.42 -4.05 6.26
C GLN A 103 7.10 -4.05 7.04
N GLY A 104 5.98 -4.17 6.34
CA GLY A 104 4.65 -4.09 6.92
C GLY A 104 4.06 -2.69 6.85
N VAL A 105 3.16 -2.34 7.77
CA VAL A 105 2.50 -1.04 7.80
C VAL A 105 3.02 -0.20 8.97
N PHE A 106 3.49 0.99 8.67
CA PHE A 106 3.99 1.97 9.64
C PHE A 106 3.27 3.29 9.48
N ALA A 107 3.08 3.98 10.61
CA ALA A 107 2.44 5.28 10.66
C ALA A 107 3.46 6.35 11.07
N SER A 108 3.44 7.50 10.39
CA SER A 108 4.20 8.68 10.78
C SER A 108 3.61 9.34 12.04
N GLN A 109 4.22 10.42 12.47
CA GLN A 109 3.62 11.34 13.41
C GLN A 109 2.44 12.09 12.77
N GLU A 110 1.53 12.58 13.61
CA GLU A 110 0.41 13.39 13.16
C GLU A 110 0.86 14.83 12.87
N GLU A 111 0.34 15.40 11.79
CA GLU A 111 0.58 16.78 11.41
C GLU A 111 -0.73 17.58 11.45
N ALA A 112 -0.63 18.90 11.65
CA ALA A 112 -1.79 19.76 11.59
C ALA A 112 -2.34 19.81 10.17
N TRP A 113 -3.64 19.61 10.01
CA TRP A 113 -4.31 19.69 8.71
C TRP A 113 -5.64 20.44 8.83
N ARG A 114 -5.99 21.21 7.80
CA ARG A 114 -7.27 21.92 7.69
C ARG A 114 -7.81 21.81 6.27
N PRO A 115 -9.14 21.72 6.10
CA PRO A 115 -9.78 21.81 4.79
C PRO A 115 -9.39 23.09 4.03
N GLY A 116 -9.37 22.99 2.69
CA GLY A 116 -9.10 24.14 1.82
C GLY A 116 -7.63 24.33 1.42
N GLY A 117 -6.72 23.50 1.92
CA GLY A 117 -5.32 23.47 1.49
C GLY A 117 -5.12 22.83 0.11
N ALA A 118 -3.86 22.70 -0.29
CA ALA A 118 -3.48 22.04 -1.55
C ALA A 118 -3.80 20.55 -1.56
N ASP A 119 -3.61 19.89 -0.41
CA ASP A 119 -3.89 18.47 -0.24
C ASP A 119 -5.37 18.27 0.12
N LYS A 120 -6.15 17.84 -0.87
CA LYS A 120 -7.59 17.61 -0.73
C LYS A 120 -7.87 16.12 -0.54
N PRO A 121 -8.66 15.75 0.48
CA PRO A 121 -9.16 14.40 0.62
C PRO A 121 -10.07 14.01 -0.55
N PHE A 122 -10.05 12.74 -0.91
CA PHE A 122 -10.98 12.19 -1.91
C PHE A 122 -11.72 10.98 -1.35
N PRO A 123 -12.94 10.71 -1.83
CA PRO A 123 -13.69 9.55 -1.39
C PRO A 123 -13.02 8.27 -1.91
N ILE A 124 -12.98 7.22 -1.07
CA ILE A 124 -12.40 5.91 -1.41
C ILE A 124 -13.01 5.33 -2.69
N GLN A 125 -14.29 5.61 -2.91
CA GLN A 125 -15.03 5.17 -4.11
C GLN A 125 -14.50 5.76 -5.42
N ALA A 126 -13.68 6.81 -5.35
CA ALA A 126 -13.00 7.36 -6.54
C ALA A 126 -11.82 6.49 -6.99
N LEU A 127 -11.30 5.59 -6.14
CA LEU A 127 -10.22 4.67 -6.48
C LEU A 127 -10.78 3.40 -7.15
N LYS A 128 -11.31 3.52 -8.36
CA LYS A 128 -11.85 2.40 -9.16
C LYS A 128 -10.79 1.79 -10.06
N ILE A 129 -9.98 2.64 -10.69
CA ILE A 129 -8.89 2.25 -11.59
C ILE A 129 -7.64 2.04 -10.76
N ASP A 130 -6.97 0.92 -10.95
CA ASP A 130 -5.72 0.61 -10.27
C ASP A 130 -4.50 0.98 -11.13
N THR A 131 -3.33 0.88 -10.57
CA THR A 131 -2.06 1.27 -11.22
C THR A 131 -1.72 0.45 -12.47
N PRO A 132 -2.06 -0.85 -12.62
CA PRO A 132 -1.86 -1.55 -13.89
C PRO A 132 -2.66 -0.94 -15.05
N GLU A 133 -3.94 -0.65 -14.86
CA GLU A 133 -4.78 -0.04 -15.88
C GLU A 133 -4.34 1.42 -16.17
N ALA A 134 -3.98 2.17 -15.13
CA ALA A 134 -3.45 3.52 -15.30
C ALA A 134 -2.13 3.52 -16.08
N LEU A 135 -1.26 2.55 -15.83
CA LEU A 135 -0.01 2.36 -16.57
C LEU A 135 -0.27 2.04 -18.04
N GLN A 136 -1.22 1.16 -18.32
CA GLN A 136 -1.58 0.82 -19.71
C GLN A 136 -2.02 2.07 -20.47
N THR A 137 -2.97 2.83 -19.94
CA THR A 137 -3.39 4.12 -20.54
C THR A 137 -2.21 5.07 -20.72
N ALA A 138 -1.34 5.18 -19.73
CA ALA A 138 -0.19 6.05 -19.79
C ALA A 138 0.81 5.64 -20.89
N ILE A 139 1.07 4.34 -21.07
CA ILE A 139 1.96 3.81 -22.12
C ILE A 139 1.38 4.11 -23.51
N GLU A 140 0.09 3.89 -23.71
CA GLU A 140 -0.60 4.17 -24.98
C GLU A 140 -0.44 5.66 -25.40
N HIS A 141 -0.44 6.57 -24.45
CA HIS A 141 -0.24 8.01 -24.67
C HIS A 141 1.22 8.49 -24.57
N SER A 142 2.18 7.57 -24.44
CA SER A 142 3.62 7.87 -24.30
C SER A 142 4.49 7.30 -25.43
N VAL A 143 3.89 6.84 -26.53
CA VAL A 143 4.61 6.19 -27.65
C VAL A 143 5.74 7.06 -28.18
N THR A 144 5.52 8.37 -28.33
CA THR A 144 6.54 9.31 -28.84
C THR A 144 7.71 9.45 -27.88
N TYR A 145 7.44 9.48 -26.57
CA TYR A 145 8.47 9.53 -25.54
C TYR A 145 9.37 8.29 -25.58
N PHE A 146 8.78 7.11 -25.65
CA PHE A 146 9.53 5.85 -25.63
C PHE A 146 10.32 5.57 -26.92
N LYS A 147 9.93 6.14 -28.06
CA LYS A 147 10.64 5.93 -29.35
C LYS A 147 12.11 6.35 -29.30
N ASN A 148 12.45 7.32 -28.46
CA ASN A 148 13.78 7.92 -28.37
C ASN A 148 14.60 7.40 -27.19
N LEU A 149 14.04 6.46 -26.39
CA LEU A 149 14.72 5.92 -25.22
C LEU A 149 15.34 4.56 -25.55
N GLY A 150 16.63 4.38 -25.23
CA GLY A 150 17.33 3.11 -25.36
C GLY A 150 16.85 2.02 -24.40
N SER A 151 16.31 2.41 -23.24
CA SER A 151 15.66 1.54 -22.26
C SER A 151 14.41 2.23 -21.72
N LYS A 152 13.39 1.44 -21.36
CA LYS A 152 12.19 1.98 -20.71
C LYS A 152 12.47 2.18 -19.21
N PRO A 153 12.43 3.43 -18.71
CA PRO A 153 12.57 3.69 -17.28
C PRO A 153 11.36 3.13 -16.52
N HIS A 154 11.55 2.83 -15.23
CA HIS A 154 10.46 2.37 -14.37
C HIS A 154 9.45 3.49 -14.13
N PRO A 155 8.13 3.23 -14.27
CA PRO A 155 7.10 4.19 -13.95
C PRO A 155 6.95 4.36 -12.45
N LYS A 156 6.64 5.58 -12.03
CA LYS A 156 6.24 5.91 -10.66
C LYS A 156 4.80 6.43 -10.67
N PHE A 157 4.10 6.30 -9.53
CA PHE A 157 2.68 6.56 -9.44
C PHE A 157 2.37 7.50 -8.29
N VAL A 158 1.52 8.47 -8.56
CA VAL A 158 0.89 9.30 -7.53
C VAL A 158 -0.59 9.46 -7.87
N LEU A 159 -1.46 9.18 -6.92
CA LEU A 159 -2.88 9.51 -6.97
C LEU A 159 -3.16 10.67 -6.03
N GLU A 160 -3.75 11.73 -6.56
CA GLU A 160 -4.13 12.91 -5.79
C GLU A 160 -5.15 13.76 -6.55
N TYR A 161 -5.81 14.69 -5.87
CA TYR A 161 -6.48 15.79 -6.55
C TYR A 161 -5.45 16.76 -7.11
N THR A 162 -5.72 17.24 -8.31
CA THR A 162 -4.98 18.36 -8.91
C THR A 162 -5.93 19.51 -9.21
N ALA A 163 -5.41 20.74 -9.27
CA ALA A 163 -6.24 21.89 -9.64
C ALA A 163 -6.75 21.81 -11.10
N ARG A 164 -6.15 20.93 -11.90
CA ARG A 164 -6.43 20.81 -13.35
C ARG A 164 -7.63 19.93 -13.67
N TYR A 165 -7.91 18.92 -12.84
CA TYR A 165 -8.92 17.89 -13.11
C TYR A 165 -9.95 17.81 -12.00
N PRO A 166 -11.24 17.55 -12.34
CA PRO A 166 -12.33 17.55 -11.36
C PRO A 166 -12.29 16.33 -10.42
N ASN A 167 -11.71 15.22 -10.87
CA ASN A 167 -11.58 13.97 -10.11
C ASN A 167 -10.12 13.74 -9.68
N PRO A 168 -9.88 12.92 -8.64
CA PRO A 168 -8.53 12.47 -8.35
C PRO A 168 -7.97 11.74 -9.56
N SER A 169 -6.68 11.93 -9.83
CA SER A 169 -6.04 11.39 -11.01
C SER A 169 -4.78 10.63 -10.65
N TRP A 170 -4.60 9.47 -11.25
CA TRP A 170 -3.30 8.83 -11.29
C TRP A 170 -2.37 9.64 -12.19
N ARG A 171 -1.30 10.17 -11.62
CA ARG A 171 -0.15 10.65 -12.37
C ARG A 171 0.85 9.50 -12.47
N VAL A 172 0.96 8.94 -13.67
CA VAL A 172 2.03 8.00 -14.03
C VAL A 172 3.17 8.84 -14.60
N TYR A 173 4.35 8.74 -14.00
CA TYR A 173 5.46 9.57 -14.41
C TYR A 173 6.77 8.81 -14.50
N TRP A 174 7.67 9.29 -15.33
CA TRP A 174 9.02 8.79 -15.53
C TRP A 174 10.00 9.89 -15.19
N GLY A 175 10.96 9.61 -14.34
CA GLY A 175 11.93 10.55 -13.81
C GLY A 175 12.14 10.35 -12.30
N GLU A 176 12.95 11.20 -11.72
CA GLU A 176 13.37 11.05 -10.32
C GLU A 176 12.23 11.39 -9.35
N SER A 177 11.55 12.50 -9.57
CA SER A 177 10.44 12.97 -8.71
C SER A 177 9.30 13.54 -9.53
N VAL A 178 8.17 13.83 -8.88
CA VAL A 178 7.00 14.48 -9.50
C VAL A 178 7.36 15.84 -10.11
N SER A 179 8.24 16.62 -9.45
CA SER A 179 8.64 17.95 -9.90
C SER A 179 9.68 17.93 -11.02
N THR A 180 10.50 16.88 -11.10
CA THR A 180 11.57 16.71 -12.09
C THR A 180 11.26 15.62 -13.10
N ALA A 181 10.00 15.19 -13.18
CA ALA A 181 9.59 14.16 -14.13
C ALA A 181 9.84 14.59 -15.57
N GLU A 182 10.56 13.77 -16.32
CA GLU A 182 10.80 13.96 -17.74
C GLU A 182 9.52 13.81 -18.56
N TRP A 183 8.63 12.95 -18.09
CA TRP A 183 7.35 12.67 -18.71
C TRP A 183 6.30 12.32 -17.68
N SER A 184 5.07 12.78 -17.88
CA SER A 184 3.94 12.45 -17.01
C SER A 184 2.67 12.31 -17.84
N VAL A 185 1.81 11.38 -17.42
CA VAL A 185 0.46 11.18 -17.96
C VAL A 185 -0.53 11.15 -16.81
N PHE A 186 -1.64 11.86 -16.95
CA PHE A 186 -2.72 11.86 -16.00
C PHE A 186 -3.87 10.97 -16.48
N VAL A 187 -4.34 10.10 -15.60
CA VAL A 187 -5.41 9.14 -15.84
C VAL A 187 -6.48 9.29 -14.75
N ASP A 188 -7.71 9.47 -15.12
CA ASP A 188 -8.83 9.59 -14.19
C ASP A 188 -8.96 8.31 -13.35
N SER A 189 -8.93 8.42 -12.03
CA SER A 189 -8.94 7.27 -11.13
C SER A 189 -10.29 6.55 -11.04
N ALA A 190 -11.36 7.17 -11.53
CA ALA A 190 -12.69 6.58 -11.54
C ALA A 190 -13.05 5.90 -12.86
N THR A 191 -12.50 6.39 -13.98
CA THR A 191 -12.90 5.96 -15.33
C THR A 191 -11.77 5.33 -16.15
N GLY A 192 -10.51 5.58 -15.82
CA GLY A 192 -9.35 5.17 -16.61
C GLY A 192 -9.08 6.06 -17.83
N ALA A 193 -9.83 7.13 -17.99
CA ALA A 193 -9.68 8.02 -19.13
C ALA A 193 -8.37 8.82 -19.06
N TYR A 194 -7.71 8.93 -20.19
CA TYR A 194 -6.59 9.86 -20.36
C TYR A 194 -7.04 11.31 -20.18
N GLN A 195 -6.35 12.07 -19.35
CA GLN A 195 -6.69 13.46 -19.06
C GLN A 195 -5.65 14.49 -19.58
N GLY A 196 -4.45 14.03 -19.93
CA GLY A 196 -3.40 14.90 -20.45
C GLY A 196 -2.01 14.60 -19.88
N ARG A 197 -1.11 15.53 -20.15
CA ARG A 197 0.30 15.50 -19.72
C ARG A 197 0.61 16.72 -18.87
#